data_374f42549f0b79caa90ae64a0a8de356
#
_entry.id   374f42549f0b79caa90ae64a0a8de356
#
_cell.length_a   1.000
_cell.length_b   1.000
_cell.length_c   1.000
_cell.angle_alpha   90.00
_cell.angle_beta   90.00
_cell.angle_gamma   90.00
#
_symmetry.space_group_name_H-M   'P 1'
#
loop_
_entity.id
_entity.type
_entity.pdbx_description
1 polymer ?
#
loop_
_entity_poly.entity_id
_entity_poly.type
_entity_poly.pdbx_seq_one_letter_code
_entity_poly.pdbx_strand_id
1 'polypeptide(L)'
;MKNRQDELKIQIAVVNWIKSNFPEIRYCASAGGMRTSLSVAKKMKASGYVKGFPDLFLYHPTMTKNGLAIELKTKTGRPSVEQKQWLEDLNARGYHAAITRSFEETIELI
;
A
#
# COMPACT_ATOMS: atom_id res chain seq x y z
N MET A 1 17.20 4.08 -5.32
CA MET A 1 17.09 2.61 -5.42
C MET A 1 16.15 2.24 -6.53
N LYS A 2 16.58 1.36 -7.41
CA LYS A 2 15.79 0.94 -8.57
C LYS A 2 14.44 0.34 -8.18
N ASN A 3 14.43 -0.52 -7.15
CA ASN A 3 13.20 -1.19 -6.73
C ASN A 3 12.11 -0.22 -6.29
N ARG A 4 12.49 0.82 -5.55
CA ARG A 4 11.52 1.82 -5.09
C ARG A 4 10.94 2.60 -6.25
N GLN A 5 11.76 2.98 -7.23
CA GLN A 5 11.28 3.70 -8.40
C GLN A 5 10.35 2.84 -9.25
N ASP A 6 10.68 1.56 -9.38
CA ASP A 6 9.85 0.63 -10.14
C ASP A 6 8.51 0.40 -9.43
N GLU A 7 8.54 0.26 -8.10
CA GLU A 7 7.32 0.15 -7.30
C GLU A 7 6.45 1.39 -7.45
N LEU A 8 7.07 2.57 -7.43
CA LEU A 8 6.35 3.82 -7.59
C LEU A 8 5.67 3.93 -8.96
N LYS A 9 6.35 3.49 -10.00
CA LYS A 9 5.77 3.49 -11.36
C LYS A 9 4.53 2.60 -11.41
N ILE A 10 4.60 1.43 -10.81
CA ILE A 10 3.45 0.52 -10.74
C ILE A 10 2.32 1.18 -9.96
N GLN A 11 2.63 1.79 -8.84
CA GLN A 11 1.63 2.44 -8.01
C GLN A 11 0.92 3.57 -8.75
N ILE A 12 1.66 4.41 -9.46
CA ILE A 12 1.09 5.50 -10.24
C ILE A 12 0.15 4.94 -11.31
N ALA A 13 0.57 3.88 -12.00
CA ALA A 13 -0.25 3.25 -13.03
C ALA A 13 -1.54 2.68 -12.42
N VAL A 14 -1.46 2.05 -11.26
CA VAL A 14 -2.62 1.50 -10.56
C VAL A 14 -3.58 2.61 -10.15
N VAL A 15 -3.07 3.69 -9.58
CA VAL A 15 -3.90 4.83 -9.17
C VAL A 15 -4.62 5.44 -10.38
N ASN A 16 -3.91 5.61 -11.49
CA ASN A 16 -4.54 6.13 -12.71
C ASN A 16 -5.62 5.18 -13.23
N TRP A 17 -5.38 3.89 -13.14
CA TRP A 17 -6.36 2.89 -13.56
C TRP A 17 -7.62 2.94 -12.68
N ILE A 18 -7.44 3.09 -11.36
CA ILE A 18 -8.58 3.24 -10.43
C ILE A 18 -9.40 4.48 -10.80
N LYS A 19 -8.73 5.60 -11.00
CA LYS A 19 -9.42 6.86 -11.34
C LYS A 19 -10.26 6.71 -12.60
N SER A 20 -9.75 5.99 -13.59
CA SER A 20 -10.43 5.84 -14.88
C SER A 20 -11.56 4.81 -14.84
N ASN A 21 -11.40 3.74 -14.08
CA ASN A 21 -12.35 2.63 -14.10
C ASN A 21 -13.32 2.61 -12.92
N PHE A 22 -12.90 3.13 -11.75
CA PHE A 22 -13.72 3.13 -10.55
C PHE A 22 -13.58 4.47 -9.82
N PRO A 23 -14.07 5.56 -10.43
CA PRO A 23 -13.88 6.89 -9.83
C PRO A 23 -14.55 7.06 -8.46
N GLU A 24 -15.47 6.19 -8.11
CA GLU A 24 -16.15 6.25 -6.81
C GLU A 24 -15.32 5.64 -5.66
N ILE A 25 -14.27 4.87 -5.97
CA ILE A 25 -13.47 4.23 -4.92
C ILE A 25 -12.57 5.26 -4.23
N ARG A 26 -12.67 5.32 -2.92
CA ARG A 26 -11.78 6.16 -2.11
C ARG A 26 -10.50 5.38 -1.81
N TYR A 27 -9.38 6.06 -1.95
CA TYR A 27 -8.08 5.45 -1.69
C TYR A 27 -7.13 6.49 -1.12
N CYS A 28 -6.05 6.00 -0.51
CA CYS A 28 -4.98 6.87 -0.03
C CYS A 28 -3.68 6.08 -0.02
N ALA A 29 -2.61 6.74 -0.41
CA ALA A 29 -1.29 6.16 -0.36
C ALA A 29 -0.66 6.44 1.00
N SER A 30 0.19 5.50 1.45
CA SER A 30 0.98 5.68 2.65
C SER A 30 2.15 6.61 2.35
N ALA A 31 2.57 7.39 3.37
CA ALA A 31 3.76 8.24 3.26
C ALA A 31 5.05 7.44 3.48
N GLY A 32 4.95 6.15 3.76
CA GLY A 32 6.12 5.30 3.99
C GLY A 32 7.01 5.25 2.77
N GLY A 33 8.31 5.28 2.98
CA GLY A 33 9.27 5.24 1.90
C GLY A 33 9.61 6.60 1.31
N MET A 34 8.90 7.65 1.67
CA MET A 34 9.25 9.00 1.25
C MET A 34 10.47 9.48 2.02
N ARG A 35 11.36 10.20 1.34
CA ARG A 35 12.51 10.80 2.02
C ARG A 35 12.07 11.97 2.88
N THR A 36 12.54 11.98 4.11
CA THR A 36 12.26 13.08 5.01
C THR A 36 13.50 13.40 5.85
N SER A 37 13.49 14.58 6.47
CA SER A 37 14.52 14.93 7.45
C SER A 37 14.24 14.18 8.74
N LEU A 38 15.26 14.11 9.62
CA LEU A 38 15.12 13.47 10.93
C LEU A 38 14.01 14.12 11.77
N SER A 39 13.93 15.46 11.72
CA SER A 39 12.92 16.16 12.50
C SER A 39 11.50 15.86 11.99
N VAL A 40 11.32 15.78 10.67
CA VAL A 40 10.02 15.44 10.11
C VAL A 40 9.66 13.99 10.44
N ALA A 41 10.63 13.07 10.34
CA ALA A 41 10.40 11.68 10.68
C ALA A 41 9.93 11.51 12.12
N LYS A 42 10.54 12.25 13.06
CA LYS A 42 10.12 12.22 14.47
C LYS A 42 8.70 12.72 14.64
N LYS A 43 8.35 13.81 13.95
CA LYS A 43 6.98 14.35 14.01
C LYS A 43 5.97 13.38 13.44
N MET A 44 6.31 12.70 12.34
CA MET A 44 5.45 11.70 11.76
C MET A 44 5.17 10.57 12.74
N LYS A 45 6.21 10.05 13.39
CA LYS A 45 6.06 8.98 14.39
C LYS A 45 5.20 9.45 15.57
N ALA A 46 5.49 10.65 16.06
CA ALA A 46 4.75 11.20 17.21
C ALA A 46 3.28 11.38 16.88
N SER A 47 2.96 11.71 15.62
CA SER A 47 1.58 11.93 15.20
C SER A 47 0.86 10.67 14.75
N GLY A 48 1.51 9.52 14.83
CA GLY A 48 0.84 8.24 14.58
C GLY A 48 1.31 7.43 13.40
N TYR A 49 2.33 7.89 12.69
CA TYR A 49 2.89 7.08 11.61
C TYR A 49 3.58 5.84 12.18
N VAL A 50 3.26 4.69 11.62
CA VAL A 50 3.88 3.41 12.01
C VAL A 50 4.53 2.79 10.78
N LYS A 51 5.79 2.42 10.92
CA LYS A 51 6.58 1.85 9.83
C LYS A 51 5.97 0.55 9.32
N GLY A 52 6.01 0.38 7.99
CA GLY A 52 5.58 -0.87 7.36
C GLY A 52 4.14 -0.88 6.87
N PHE A 53 3.39 0.18 7.09
CA PHE A 53 2.01 0.24 6.59
C PHE A 53 2.00 0.08 5.06
N PRO A 54 1.03 -0.67 4.51
CA PRO A 54 0.96 -0.90 3.06
C PRO A 54 0.95 0.37 2.22
N ASP A 55 1.47 0.26 1.00
CA ASP A 55 1.66 1.41 0.10
C ASP A 55 0.37 2.09 -0.30
N LEU A 56 -0.70 1.34 -0.49
CA LEU A 56 -1.97 1.87 -0.99
C LEU A 56 -3.12 1.20 -0.25
N PHE A 57 -4.07 2.02 0.20
CA PHE A 57 -5.24 1.51 0.90
C PHE A 57 -6.50 1.97 0.17
N LEU A 58 -7.37 1.02 -0.19
CA LEU A 58 -8.66 1.29 -0.82
C LEU A 58 -9.76 1.14 0.22
N TYR A 59 -10.49 2.23 0.46
CA TYR A 59 -11.56 2.29 1.45
C TYR A 59 -12.89 1.91 0.81
N HIS A 60 -12.95 0.68 0.31
CA HIS A 60 -14.13 0.20 -0.38
C HIS A 60 -14.49 -1.19 0.15
N PRO A 61 -15.49 -1.29 0.99
CA PRO A 61 -15.84 -2.58 1.58
C PRO A 61 -16.53 -3.48 0.57
N THR A 62 -16.38 -4.76 0.78
CA THR A 62 -17.13 -5.80 0.06
C THR A 62 -18.01 -6.51 1.07
N MET A 63 -18.75 -7.54 0.63
CA MET A 63 -19.58 -8.31 1.55
C MET A 63 -18.75 -9.05 2.61
N THR A 64 -17.50 -9.37 2.30
CA THR A 64 -16.65 -10.17 3.18
C THR A 64 -15.45 -9.43 3.75
N LYS A 65 -15.11 -8.26 3.21
CA LYS A 65 -13.91 -7.53 3.60
C LYS A 65 -14.20 -6.05 3.85
N ASN A 66 -13.46 -5.47 4.79
CA ASN A 66 -13.64 -4.07 5.16
C ASN A 66 -12.93 -3.09 4.23
N GLY A 67 -11.97 -3.57 3.46
CA GLY A 67 -11.21 -2.77 2.53
C GLY A 67 -10.03 -3.56 2.02
N LEU A 68 -9.24 -2.94 1.13
CA LEU A 68 -8.11 -3.59 0.48
C LEU A 68 -6.83 -2.80 0.74
N ALA A 69 -5.82 -3.46 1.29
CA ALA A 69 -4.50 -2.88 1.51
C ALA A 69 -3.49 -3.58 0.61
N ILE A 70 -2.73 -2.79 -0.14
CA ILE A 70 -1.80 -3.32 -1.13
C ILE A 70 -0.39 -2.89 -0.80
N GLU A 71 0.50 -3.86 -0.66
CA GLU A 71 1.94 -3.64 -0.54
C GLU A 71 2.56 -3.98 -1.89
N LEU A 72 3.15 -2.99 -2.55
CA LEU A 72 3.77 -3.19 -3.86
C LEU A 72 5.22 -3.57 -3.72
N LYS A 73 5.62 -4.61 -4.41
CA LYS A 73 7.00 -5.07 -4.48
C LYS A 73 7.38 -5.37 -5.92
N THR A 74 8.65 -5.19 -6.26
CA THR A 74 9.15 -5.70 -7.53
C THR A 74 9.22 -7.22 -7.47
N LYS A 75 9.51 -7.84 -8.61
CA LYS A 75 9.59 -9.29 -8.73
C LYS A 75 10.48 -9.93 -7.67
N THR A 76 11.58 -9.27 -7.32
CA THR A 76 12.59 -9.80 -6.40
C THR A 76 12.58 -9.11 -5.04
N GLY A 77 11.78 -8.07 -4.88
CA GLY A 77 11.71 -7.34 -3.62
C GLY A 77 11.09 -8.19 -2.51
N ARG A 78 11.60 -8.03 -1.30
CA ARG A 78 11.11 -8.78 -0.14
C ARG A 78 10.49 -7.85 0.88
N PRO A 79 9.34 -8.21 1.44
CA PRO A 79 8.75 -7.39 2.48
C PRO A 79 9.59 -7.43 3.75
N SER A 80 9.61 -6.31 4.47
CA SER A 80 10.26 -6.26 5.77
C SER A 80 9.41 -6.98 6.82
N VAL A 81 10.00 -7.18 8.00
CA VAL A 81 9.27 -7.79 9.12
C VAL A 81 8.05 -6.94 9.48
N GLU A 82 8.23 -5.61 9.51
CA GLU A 82 7.13 -4.69 9.83
C GLU A 82 6.02 -4.75 8.77
N GLN A 83 6.38 -4.85 7.50
CA GLN A 83 5.40 -4.97 6.43
C GLN A 83 4.60 -6.26 6.54
N LYS A 84 5.28 -7.37 6.81
CA LYS A 84 4.61 -8.66 7.01
C LYS A 84 3.64 -8.61 8.19
N GLN A 85 4.06 -7.98 9.28
CA GLN A 85 3.22 -7.87 10.47
C GLN A 85 1.95 -7.07 10.18
N TRP A 86 2.07 -5.96 9.44
CA TRP A 86 0.91 -5.17 9.03
C TRP A 86 -0.08 -5.99 8.20
N LEU A 87 0.44 -6.79 7.25
CA LEU A 87 -0.42 -7.62 6.41
C LEU A 87 -1.18 -8.65 7.25
N GLU A 88 -0.50 -9.30 8.18
CA GLU A 88 -1.14 -10.27 9.07
C GLU A 88 -2.22 -9.60 9.93
N ASP A 89 -1.88 -8.48 10.53
CA ASP A 89 -2.81 -7.77 11.42
C ASP A 89 -4.06 -7.27 10.69
N LEU A 90 -3.88 -6.74 9.49
CA LEU A 90 -5.01 -6.26 8.71
C LEU A 90 -5.92 -7.41 8.27
N ASN A 91 -5.34 -8.51 7.82
CA ASN A 91 -6.14 -9.69 7.44
C ASN A 91 -6.91 -10.24 8.65
N ALA A 92 -6.29 -10.24 9.82
CA ALA A 92 -6.95 -10.70 11.05
C ALA A 92 -8.13 -9.79 11.44
N ARG A 93 -8.12 -8.55 10.98
CA ARG A 93 -9.16 -7.56 11.32
C ARG A 93 -10.19 -7.37 10.22
N GLY A 94 -10.25 -8.29 9.27
CA GLY A 94 -11.30 -8.28 8.26
C GLY A 94 -11.00 -7.48 7.00
N TYR A 95 -9.77 -7.02 6.82
CA TYR A 95 -9.33 -6.40 5.58
C TYR A 95 -8.70 -7.44 4.67
N HIS A 96 -8.64 -7.14 3.37
CA HIS A 96 -7.83 -7.94 2.47
C HIS A 96 -6.51 -7.21 2.30
N ALA A 97 -5.44 -7.78 2.82
CA ALA A 97 -4.11 -7.18 2.74
C ALA A 97 -3.17 -8.14 2.01
N ALA A 98 -2.53 -7.66 0.95
CA ALA A 98 -1.74 -8.51 0.08
C ALA A 98 -0.55 -7.79 -0.51
N ILE A 99 0.47 -8.58 -0.86
CA ILE A 99 1.60 -8.11 -1.65
C ILE A 99 1.27 -8.36 -3.11
N THR A 100 1.50 -7.36 -3.95
CA THR A 100 1.39 -7.54 -5.39
C THR A 100 2.70 -7.13 -6.04
N ARG A 101 3.02 -7.75 -7.18
CA ARG A 101 4.33 -7.59 -7.80
C ARG A 101 4.26 -7.07 -9.23
N SER A 102 3.08 -6.71 -9.70
CA SER A 102 2.91 -6.15 -11.05
C SER A 102 1.62 -5.33 -11.09
N PHE A 103 1.50 -4.51 -12.12
CA PHE A 103 0.27 -3.78 -12.38
C PHE A 103 -0.90 -4.74 -12.57
N GLU A 104 -0.70 -5.77 -13.40
CA GLU A 104 -1.75 -6.74 -13.73
C GLU A 104 -2.23 -7.47 -12.49
N GLU A 105 -1.30 -7.92 -11.67
CA GLU A 105 -1.65 -8.62 -10.44
C GLU A 105 -2.44 -7.73 -9.49
N THR A 106 -2.07 -6.45 -9.45
CA THR A 106 -2.73 -5.50 -8.56
C THR A 106 -4.17 -5.22 -9.00
N ILE A 107 -4.38 -4.95 -10.28
CA ILE A 107 -5.73 -4.62 -10.74
C ILE A 107 -6.69 -5.82 -10.63
N GLU A 108 -6.18 -7.04 -10.64
CA GLU A 108 -7.01 -8.23 -10.44
C GLU A 108 -7.64 -8.27 -9.05
N LEU A 109 -6.99 -7.66 -8.06
CA LEU A 109 -7.54 -7.59 -6.70
C LEU A 109 -8.63 -6.53 -6.58
N ILE A 110 -8.66 -5.58 -7.48
CA ILE A 110 -9.61 -4.48 -7.44
C ILE A 110 -10.83 -4.82 -8.27
#